data_02d5c9ca96c99a4487a5e4212aef7952
#
_entry.id   02d5c9ca96c99a4487a5e4212aef7952
#
_cell.length_a   1.000
_cell.length_b   1.000
_cell.length_c   1.000
_cell.angle_alpha   90.00
_cell.angle_beta   90.00
_cell.angle_gamma   90.00
#
_symmetry.space_group_name_H-M   'P 1'
#
loop_
_entity.id
_entity.type
_entity.pdbx_description
1 polymer ?
#
loop_
_entity_poly.entity_id
_entity_poly.type
_entity_poly.pdbx_seq_one_letter_code
_entity_poly.pdbx_strand_id
1 'polypeptide(L)'
;METELIKINSIDDEALKRAGQCIKDGGLVAFPTETVYGGDGLNEVAAKNIYLAKGRPSDNPLILHINDQKMLSRIVSEVTPMAKKIMTAFCPGPITIILPKSDIVPKAVTGGLDTIAVRMPDNDIARALIKYADTPIAAPSANISGRPSPTTAQAVYKDLQSRIDMVLDGGACQFGLESTIVDCTEDVPIILRPGAITKEMLEEIFPVVKIDKAIVGANVVPKAPGMKYKHYAPKVDMILIEGDNEKMSSSIKEILHKYENEGKKVGLLVSDEVANELNHQNTFSYGSQENLAQIASEIYEGLRYFDDKDVDIILAQGTTDKGIGLAIMNRLHKASGFNSIFI
;
A
#
# COMPACT_ATOMS: atom_id res chain seq x y z
N MET A 1 12.66 -17.61 15.76
CA MET A 1 13.48 -17.07 14.63
C MET A 1 13.86 -15.66 15.00
N GLU A 2 15.10 -15.26 14.84
CA GLU A 2 15.56 -13.89 15.02
C GLU A 2 15.50 -13.18 13.67
N THR A 3 14.94 -11.98 13.62
CA THR A 3 14.83 -11.18 12.39
C THR A 3 15.98 -10.18 12.35
N GLU A 4 16.80 -10.20 11.30
CA GLU A 4 17.85 -9.20 11.11
C GLU A 4 17.29 -7.89 10.55
N LEU A 5 17.61 -6.75 11.16
CA LEU A 5 17.35 -5.41 10.61
C LEU A 5 18.68 -4.85 10.08
N ILE A 6 18.79 -4.68 8.76
CA ILE A 6 20.05 -4.34 8.08
C ILE A 6 19.91 -3.04 7.32
N LYS A 7 20.73 -2.06 7.62
CA LYS A 7 20.80 -0.81 6.86
C LYS A 7 21.56 -1.04 5.56
N ILE A 8 20.96 -0.67 4.44
CA ILE A 8 21.54 -0.75 3.11
C ILE A 8 22.15 0.61 2.74
N ASN A 9 23.45 0.60 2.47
CA ASN A 9 24.19 1.82 2.14
C ASN A 9 24.46 1.96 0.64
N SER A 10 24.45 0.83 -0.11
CA SER A 10 24.65 0.82 -1.56
C SER A 10 24.00 -0.40 -2.21
N ILE A 11 23.80 -0.37 -3.53
CA ILE A 11 23.24 -1.50 -4.31
C ILE A 11 24.21 -2.68 -4.45
N ASP A 12 25.50 -2.49 -4.15
CA ASP A 12 26.52 -3.54 -4.17
C ASP A 12 26.81 -4.13 -2.78
N ASP A 13 25.98 -3.77 -1.78
CA ASP A 13 26.11 -4.24 -0.41
C ASP A 13 26.03 -5.77 -0.33
N GLU A 14 26.94 -6.40 0.41
CA GLU A 14 26.92 -7.86 0.65
C GLU A 14 25.63 -8.31 1.33
N ALA A 15 24.97 -7.44 2.10
CA ALA A 15 23.68 -7.71 2.69
C ALA A 15 22.59 -7.94 1.64
N LEU A 16 22.61 -7.22 0.50
CA LEU A 16 21.69 -7.45 -0.60
C LEU A 16 21.91 -8.80 -1.28
N LYS A 17 23.17 -9.22 -1.42
CA LYS A 17 23.48 -10.56 -1.97
C LYS A 17 23.03 -11.65 -1.03
N ARG A 18 23.26 -11.50 0.29
CA ARG A 18 22.75 -12.42 1.31
C ARG A 18 21.22 -12.48 1.31
N ALA A 19 20.56 -11.34 1.20
CA ALA A 19 19.10 -11.27 1.12
C ALA A 19 18.56 -11.94 -0.15
N GLY A 20 19.21 -11.74 -1.30
CA GLY A 20 18.89 -12.45 -2.55
C GLY A 20 19.05 -13.97 -2.42
N GLN A 21 20.10 -14.44 -1.73
CA GLN A 21 20.28 -15.87 -1.45
C GLN A 21 19.22 -16.38 -0.48
N CYS A 22 18.90 -15.63 0.57
CA CYS A 22 17.82 -15.98 1.51
C CYS A 22 16.49 -16.22 0.77
N ILE A 23 16.12 -15.35 -0.19
CA ILE A 23 14.94 -15.52 -1.03
C ILE A 23 15.02 -16.80 -1.88
N LYS A 24 16.17 -17.08 -2.51
CA LYS A 24 16.37 -18.33 -3.27
C LYS A 24 16.16 -19.58 -2.42
N ASP A 25 16.54 -19.52 -1.17
CA ASP A 25 16.42 -20.61 -0.20
C ASP A 25 15.02 -20.71 0.43
N GLY A 26 14.09 -19.82 0.03
CA GLY A 26 12.70 -19.79 0.50
C GLY A 26 12.47 -19.02 1.79
N GLY A 27 13.44 -18.20 2.20
CA GLY A 27 13.33 -17.32 3.35
C GLY A 27 12.54 -16.05 3.04
N LEU A 28 12.16 -15.26 4.05
CA LEU A 28 11.32 -14.08 3.99
C LEU A 28 12.13 -12.80 4.22
N VAL A 29 12.17 -11.90 3.23
CA VAL A 29 12.92 -10.65 3.29
C VAL A 29 12.00 -9.46 3.02
N ALA A 30 11.86 -8.56 3.97
CA ALA A 30 11.18 -7.28 3.71
C ALA A 30 12.18 -6.26 3.15
N PHE A 31 11.72 -5.50 2.15
CA PHE A 31 12.55 -4.54 1.44
C PHE A 31 11.77 -3.27 1.06
N PRO A 32 12.45 -2.11 0.93
CA PRO A 32 11.82 -0.86 0.52
C PRO A 32 11.42 -0.88 -0.94
N THR A 33 10.33 -0.18 -1.24
CA THR A 33 10.02 0.29 -2.59
C THR A 33 9.71 1.78 -2.54
N GLU A 34 9.48 2.43 -3.67
CA GLU A 34 9.07 3.83 -3.71
C GLU A 34 7.65 4.05 -3.11
N THR A 35 6.85 2.98 -2.97
CA THR A 35 5.48 3.04 -2.43
C THR A 35 5.41 2.66 -0.97
N VAL A 36 5.58 1.39 -0.63
CA VAL A 36 5.58 0.83 0.73
C VAL A 36 6.57 -0.34 0.79
N TYR A 37 6.96 -0.77 1.99
CA TYR A 37 7.78 -1.96 2.17
C TYR A 37 7.02 -3.23 1.78
N GLY A 38 7.68 -4.16 1.08
CA GLY A 38 7.17 -5.46 0.67
C GLY A 38 8.13 -6.60 0.99
N GLY A 39 7.73 -7.83 0.79
CA GLY A 39 8.58 -9.02 0.99
C GLY A 39 8.05 -10.28 0.29
N ASP A 40 8.91 -10.96 -0.38
CA ASP A 40 9.29 -12.33 -0.63
C ASP A 40 8.76 -13.17 -1.81
N GLY A 41 9.50 -14.07 -2.25
CA GLY A 41 9.78 -15.16 -3.20
C GLY A 41 8.67 -15.86 -4.04
N LEU A 42 9.07 -16.43 -5.21
CA LEU A 42 8.16 -17.02 -6.23
C LEU A 42 7.78 -18.49 -5.99
N ASN A 43 8.29 -19.18 -4.99
CA ASN A 43 7.90 -20.57 -4.80
C ASN A 43 6.62 -20.71 -3.97
N GLU A 44 5.92 -21.84 -4.13
CA GLU A 44 4.65 -22.08 -3.43
C GLU A 44 4.80 -22.11 -1.91
N VAL A 45 5.93 -22.58 -1.40
CA VAL A 45 6.23 -22.65 0.05
C VAL A 45 6.45 -21.24 0.58
N ALA A 46 7.27 -20.42 -0.11
CA ALA A 46 7.51 -19.04 0.25
C ALA A 46 6.21 -18.22 0.22
N ALA A 47 5.37 -18.38 -0.81
CA ALA A 47 4.07 -17.73 -0.87
C ALA A 47 3.17 -18.09 0.34
N LYS A 48 3.13 -19.37 0.74
CA LYS A 48 2.42 -19.81 1.96
C LYS A 48 2.99 -19.19 3.23
N ASN A 49 4.31 -19.08 3.32
CA ASN A 49 4.99 -18.47 4.47
C ASN A 49 4.67 -16.96 4.58
N ILE A 50 4.52 -16.23 3.46
CA ILE A 50 4.05 -14.83 3.46
C ILE A 50 2.69 -14.72 4.14
N TYR A 51 1.72 -15.55 3.73
CA TYR A 51 0.39 -15.55 4.31
C TYR A 51 0.44 -15.85 5.82
N LEU A 52 1.25 -16.81 6.24
CA LEU A 52 1.42 -17.18 7.65
C LEU A 52 2.08 -16.04 8.45
N ALA A 53 3.18 -15.49 7.97
CA ALA A 53 3.91 -14.42 8.64
C ALA A 53 3.04 -13.19 8.91
N LYS A 54 2.18 -12.84 7.94
CA LYS A 54 1.27 -11.69 8.01
C LYS A 54 -0.07 -11.99 8.68
N GLY A 55 -0.46 -13.25 8.84
CA GLY A 55 -1.85 -13.61 9.14
C GLY A 55 -2.81 -13.20 8.00
N ARG A 56 -2.36 -13.26 6.74
CA ARG A 56 -3.12 -12.85 5.56
C ARG A 56 -3.97 -14.01 5.04
N PRO A 57 -5.24 -13.76 4.63
CA PRO A 57 -6.04 -14.77 3.93
C PRO A 57 -5.39 -15.19 2.61
N SER A 58 -5.34 -16.51 2.35
CA SER A 58 -4.65 -17.08 1.18
C SER A 58 -5.38 -16.87 -0.16
N ASP A 59 -6.65 -16.44 -0.13
CA ASP A 59 -7.45 -16.07 -1.30
C ASP A 59 -7.23 -14.60 -1.73
N ASN A 60 -6.37 -13.87 -1.02
CA ASN A 60 -6.02 -12.49 -1.36
C ASN A 60 -4.69 -12.49 -2.14
N PRO A 61 -4.69 -12.32 -3.48
CA PRO A 61 -3.52 -12.54 -4.33
C PRO A 61 -2.33 -11.64 -3.97
N LEU A 62 -1.15 -12.04 -4.41
CA LEU A 62 0.10 -11.31 -4.24
C LEU A 62 0.49 -10.58 -5.54
N ILE A 63 1.34 -9.57 -5.42
CA ILE A 63 1.94 -8.86 -6.55
C ILE A 63 3.34 -9.40 -6.78
N LEU A 64 3.66 -9.83 -8.00
CA LEU A 64 5.01 -10.21 -8.39
C LEU A 64 5.81 -8.98 -8.81
N HIS A 65 6.93 -8.76 -8.14
CA HIS A 65 7.90 -7.72 -8.47
C HIS A 65 8.97 -8.28 -9.40
N ILE A 66 9.21 -7.57 -10.50
CA ILE A 66 10.17 -7.95 -11.55
C ILE A 66 11.21 -6.86 -11.75
N ASN A 67 12.35 -7.22 -12.33
CA ASN A 67 13.43 -6.29 -12.64
C ASN A 67 13.50 -5.94 -14.13
N ASP A 68 13.01 -6.81 -15.00
CA ASP A 68 13.09 -6.64 -16.45
C ASP A 68 11.96 -7.36 -17.22
N GLN A 69 11.92 -7.14 -18.53
CA GLN A 69 10.93 -7.75 -19.41
C GLN A 69 11.14 -9.27 -19.60
N LYS A 70 12.33 -9.81 -19.36
CA LYS A 70 12.57 -11.27 -19.44
C LYS A 70 11.86 -11.98 -18.30
N MET A 71 11.91 -11.38 -17.10
CA MET A 71 11.14 -11.90 -15.96
C MET A 71 9.64 -11.84 -16.25
N LEU A 72 9.15 -10.73 -16.84
CA LEU A 72 7.75 -10.61 -17.23
C LEU A 72 7.31 -11.73 -18.15
N SER A 73 8.04 -11.94 -19.25
CA SER A 73 7.68 -12.95 -20.29
C SER A 73 7.64 -14.40 -19.77
N ARG A 74 8.27 -14.68 -18.64
CA ARG A 74 8.21 -15.99 -17.97
C ARG A 74 6.92 -16.22 -17.19
N ILE A 75 6.37 -15.17 -16.58
CA ILE A 75 5.26 -15.27 -15.62
C ILE A 75 3.89 -14.91 -16.19
N VAL A 76 3.86 -14.37 -17.41
CA VAL A 76 2.62 -14.06 -18.13
C VAL A 76 2.53 -14.88 -19.40
N SER A 77 1.32 -15.26 -19.80
CA SER A 77 1.07 -15.95 -21.07
C SER A 77 1.01 -14.95 -22.24
N GLU A 78 0.61 -13.70 -21.95
CA GLU A 78 0.50 -12.64 -22.95
C GLU A 78 0.77 -11.27 -22.30
N VAL A 79 1.41 -10.37 -23.05
CA VAL A 79 1.49 -8.94 -22.72
C VAL A 79 0.62 -8.17 -23.72
N THR A 80 -0.55 -7.74 -23.27
CA THR A 80 -1.53 -7.04 -24.12
C THR A 80 -0.97 -5.71 -24.65
N PRO A 81 -1.45 -5.19 -25.81
CA PRO A 81 -1.06 -3.88 -26.32
C PRO A 81 -1.30 -2.74 -25.30
N MET A 82 -2.38 -2.86 -24.53
CA MET A 82 -2.70 -1.94 -23.42
C MET A 82 -1.61 -1.95 -22.35
N ALA A 83 -1.24 -3.14 -21.87
CA ALA A 83 -0.18 -3.30 -20.87
C ALA A 83 1.16 -2.73 -21.36
N LYS A 84 1.52 -2.96 -22.63
CA LYS A 84 2.74 -2.39 -23.22
C LYS A 84 2.75 -0.86 -23.18
N LYS A 85 1.63 -0.20 -23.51
CA LYS A 85 1.51 1.26 -23.45
C LYS A 85 1.68 1.76 -22.00
N ILE A 86 1.00 1.13 -21.03
CA ILE A 86 1.09 1.50 -19.62
C ILE A 86 2.53 1.30 -19.11
N MET A 87 3.15 0.17 -19.41
CA MET A 87 4.53 -0.10 -18.99
C MET A 87 5.53 0.88 -19.60
N THR A 88 5.36 1.25 -20.86
CA THR A 88 6.23 2.23 -21.53
C THR A 88 6.15 3.61 -20.86
N ALA A 89 4.96 4.00 -20.40
CA ALA A 89 4.74 5.31 -19.79
C ALA A 89 5.13 5.38 -18.31
N PHE A 90 4.93 4.28 -17.54
CA PHE A 90 4.95 4.31 -16.08
C PHE A 90 5.85 3.27 -15.42
N CYS A 91 6.57 2.42 -16.17
CA CYS A 91 7.51 1.46 -15.59
C CYS A 91 8.97 1.80 -15.93
N PRO A 92 9.89 1.68 -14.96
CA PRO A 92 9.63 1.33 -13.56
C PRO A 92 8.83 2.41 -12.82
N GLY A 93 8.00 2.00 -11.83
CA GLY A 93 7.20 3.00 -11.11
C GLY A 93 6.09 2.41 -10.22
N PRO A 94 5.28 3.33 -9.61
CA PRO A 94 4.25 2.98 -8.64
C PRO A 94 2.97 2.46 -9.30
N ILE A 95 3.12 1.58 -10.30
CA ILE A 95 2.03 0.96 -11.04
C ILE A 95 2.16 -0.56 -11.03
N THR A 96 1.03 -1.24 -10.90
CA THR A 96 0.88 -2.69 -11.01
C THR A 96 -0.12 -2.98 -12.11
N ILE A 97 0.22 -3.89 -13.00
CA ILE A 97 -0.65 -4.33 -14.10
C ILE A 97 -1.13 -5.77 -13.86
N ILE A 98 -2.38 -6.04 -14.20
CA ILE A 98 -2.92 -7.39 -14.19
C ILE A 98 -2.93 -7.95 -15.60
N LEU A 99 -2.37 -9.14 -15.75
CA LEU A 99 -2.21 -9.85 -17.01
C LEU A 99 -2.59 -11.33 -16.85
N PRO A 100 -2.89 -12.05 -17.94
CA PRO A 100 -3.05 -13.50 -17.92
C PRO A 100 -1.76 -14.17 -17.46
N LYS A 101 -1.84 -15.05 -16.44
CA LYS A 101 -0.66 -15.75 -15.92
C LYS A 101 -0.17 -16.86 -16.84
N SER A 102 1.13 -17.18 -16.77
CA SER A 102 1.67 -18.42 -17.30
C SER A 102 1.50 -19.58 -16.32
N ASP A 103 1.63 -20.83 -16.81
CA ASP A 103 1.43 -22.03 -16.02
C ASP A 103 2.50 -22.23 -14.93
N ILE A 104 3.66 -21.58 -15.03
CA ILE A 104 4.72 -21.66 -14.01
C ILE A 104 4.38 -20.91 -12.73
N VAL A 105 3.40 -19.99 -12.75
CA VAL A 105 3.03 -19.20 -11.58
C VAL A 105 2.16 -20.05 -10.65
N PRO A 106 2.60 -20.28 -9.40
CA PRO A 106 1.86 -21.08 -8.44
C PRO A 106 0.49 -20.47 -8.10
N LYS A 107 -0.53 -21.31 -7.93
CA LYS A 107 -1.88 -20.86 -7.51
C LYS A 107 -1.88 -20.13 -6.18
N ALA A 108 -0.96 -20.48 -5.27
CA ALA A 108 -0.78 -19.78 -4.01
C ALA A 108 -0.46 -18.29 -4.19
N VAL A 109 0.27 -17.90 -5.25
CA VAL A 109 0.59 -16.49 -5.55
C VAL A 109 -0.64 -15.73 -6.06
N THR A 110 -1.45 -16.37 -6.89
CA THR A 110 -2.60 -15.74 -7.56
C THR A 110 -3.91 -15.81 -6.77
N GLY A 111 -3.89 -16.47 -5.58
CA GLY A 111 -5.14 -16.73 -4.85
C GLY A 111 -6.14 -17.59 -5.62
N GLY A 112 -5.65 -18.40 -6.59
CA GLY A 112 -6.45 -19.28 -7.45
C GLY A 112 -6.96 -18.61 -8.74
N LEU A 113 -6.61 -17.35 -9.01
CA LEU A 113 -7.00 -16.65 -10.23
C LEU A 113 -6.12 -17.08 -11.43
N ASP A 114 -6.66 -16.91 -12.65
CA ASP A 114 -5.95 -17.13 -13.91
C ASP A 114 -5.16 -15.90 -14.38
N THR A 115 -5.15 -14.86 -13.54
CA THR A 115 -4.42 -13.62 -13.75
C THR A 115 -3.35 -13.43 -12.69
N ILE A 116 -2.36 -12.60 -13.02
CA ILE A 116 -1.29 -12.21 -12.11
C ILE A 116 -1.10 -10.69 -12.11
N ALA A 117 -0.89 -10.14 -10.92
CA ALA A 117 -0.51 -8.75 -10.72
C ALA A 117 1.01 -8.62 -10.76
N VAL A 118 1.54 -7.76 -11.62
CA VAL A 118 2.98 -7.59 -11.87
C VAL A 118 3.36 -6.12 -11.71
N ARG A 119 4.50 -5.88 -11.07
CA ARG A 119 5.07 -4.55 -10.87
C ARG A 119 6.58 -4.54 -11.12
N MET A 120 7.08 -3.48 -11.74
CA MET A 120 8.49 -3.15 -11.82
C MET A 120 8.73 -1.91 -10.94
N PRO A 121 9.27 -2.06 -9.71
CA PRO A 121 9.42 -0.94 -8.79
C PRO A 121 10.51 0.04 -9.24
N ASP A 122 10.31 1.33 -8.98
CA ASP A 122 11.31 2.37 -9.15
C ASP A 122 12.08 2.63 -7.85
N ASN A 123 12.80 1.61 -7.43
CA ASN A 123 13.65 1.64 -6.23
C ASN A 123 14.89 0.77 -6.48
N ASP A 124 16.06 1.36 -6.37
CA ASP A 124 17.33 0.69 -6.70
C ASP A 124 17.62 -0.51 -5.80
N ILE A 125 17.27 -0.44 -4.51
CA ILE A 125 17.46 -1.55 -3.56
C ILE A 125 16.54 -2.71 -3.94
N ALA A 126 15.27 -2.44 -4.21
CA ALA A 126 14.32 -3.46 -4.65
C ALA A 126 14.77 -4.14 -5.95
N ARG A 127 15.21 -3.35 -6.94
CA ARG A 127 15.68 -3.86 -8.23
C ARG A 127 16.97 -4.66 -8.10
N ALA A 128 17.91 -4.21 -7.26
CA ALA A 128 19.13 -4.97 -6.97
C ALA A 128 18.83 -6.29 -6.27
N LEU A 129 17.92 -6.28 -5.27
CA LEU A 129 17.50 -7.50 -4.59
C LEU A 129 16.87 -8.50 -5.56
N ILE A 130 15.93 -8.07 -6.43
CA ILE A 130 15.31 -8.94 -7.46
C ILE A 130 16.38 -9.51 -8.39
N LYS A 131 17.38 -8.72 -8.76
CA LYS A 131 18.51 -9.16 -9.58
C LYS A 131 19.35 -10.23 -8.87
N TYR A 132 19.68 -10.03 -7.59
CA TYR A 132 20.44 -11.02 -6.80
C TYR A 132 19.63 -12.28 -6.51
N ALA A 133 18.34 -12.16 -6.30
CA ALA A 133 17.44 -13.31 -6.16
C ALA A 133 17.27 -14.10 -7.47
N ASP A 134 17.51 -13.46 -8.63
CA ASP A 134 17.37 -14.04 -9.99
C ASP A 134 15.97 -14.67 -10.22
N THR A 135 14.95 -14.14 -9.56
CA THR A 135 13.57 -14.60 -9.65
C THR A 135 12.61 -13.44 -9.38
N PRO A 136 11.40 -13.43 -9.97
CA PRO A 136 10.34 -12.52 -9.54
C PRO A 136 10.01 -12.71 -8.07
N ILE A 137 9.75 -11.62 -7.35
CA ILE A 137 9.49 -11.63 -5.91
C ILE A 137 8.02 -11.30 -5.64
N ALA A 138 7.29 -12.22 -4.97
CA ALA A 138 5.93 -11.96 -4.52
C ALA A 138 5.98 -11.07 -3.26
N ALA A 139 5.49 -9.83 -3.35
CA ALA A 139 5.63 -8.87 -2.26
C ALA A 139 4.34 -8.10 -1.98
N PRO A 140 3.55 -8.52 -0.98
CA PRO A 140 2.53 -7.66 -0.39
C PRO A 140 3.19 -6.62 0.53
N SER A 141 2.45 -5.62 1.00
CA SER A 141 2.95 -4.70 2.04
C SER A 141 3.44 -5.46 3.28
N ALA A 142 4.55 -5.03 3.89
CA ALA A 142 5.23 -5.77 4.96
C ALA A 142 4.67 -5.46 6.38
N ASN A 143 3.35 -5.58 6.57
CA ASN A 143 2.62 -5.39 7.83
C ASN A 143 1.85 -6.65 8.23
N ILE A 144 1.46 -6.73 9.49
CA ILE A 144 0.39 -7.65 9.93
C ILE A 144 -0.88 -7.30 9.15
N SER A 145 -1.58 -8.31 8.63
CA SER A 145 -2.80 -8.12 7.81
C SER A 145 -3.84 -7.27 8.52
N GLY A 146 -4.43 -6.33 7.79
CA GLY A 146 -5.43 -5.39 8.32
C GLY A 146 -4.86 -4.09 8.89
N ARG A 147 -3.56 -4.06 9.25
CA ARG A 147 -2.87 -2.88 9.79
C ARG A 147 -2.48 -1.87 8.69
N PRO A 148 -2.17 -0.59 9.03
CA PRO A 148 -1.62 0.36 8.08
C PRO A 148 -0.32 -0.16 7.46
N SER A 149 -0.12 0.06 6.16
CA SER A 149 1.10 -0.36 5.47
C SER A 149 2.33 0.38 6.02
N PRO A 150 3.49 -0.29 6.17
CA PRO A 150 4.69 0.36 6.69
C PRO A 150 5.40 1.15 5.60
N THR A 151 5.84 2.35 5.94
CA THR A 151 6.64 3.24 5.09
C THR A 151 8.08 3.35 5.54
N THR A 152 8.43 2.73 6.67
CA THR A 152 9.77 2.66 7.23
C THR A 152 10.15 1.24 7.64
N ALA A 153 11.44 0.94 7.67
CA ALA A 153 11.96 -0.36 8.11
C ALA A 153 11.63 -0.65 9.58
N GLN A 154 11.61 0.37 10.42
CA GLN A 154 11.27 0.27 11.84
C GLN A 154 9.82 -0.16 12.03
N ALA A 155 8.88 0.37 11.23
CA ALA A 155 7.48 -0.04 11.24
C ALA A 155 7.32 -1.51 10.79
N VAL A 156 8.09 -1.95 9.77
CA VAL A 156 8.15 -3.37 9.37
C VAL A 156 8.65 -4.24 10.49
N TYR A 157 9.78 -3.87 11.10
CA TYR A 157 10.40 -4.63 12.18
C TYR A 157 9.45 -4.77 13.38
N LYS A 158 8.75 -3.68 13.77
CA LYS A 158 7.74 -3.71 14.82
C LYS A 158 6.61 -4.71 14.55
N ASP A 159 6.18 -4.83 13.28
CA ASP A 159 5.08 -5.71 12.88
C ASP A 159 5.53 -7.18 12.69
N LEU A 160 6.72 -7.41 12.10
CA LEU A 160 7.11 -8.72 11.56
C LEU A 160 8.36 -9.34 12.23
N GLN A 161 8.96 -8.72 13.24
CA GLN A 161 10.06 -9.35 14.00
C GLN A 161 9.65 -10.75 14.49
N SER A 162 10.58 -11.68 14.44
CA SER A 162 10.40 -13.11 14.74
C SER A 162 9.48 -13.88 13.77
N ARG A 163 9.05 -13.24 12.67
CA ARG A 163 8.16 -13.86 11.65
C ARG A 163 8.81 -13.96 10.27
N ILE A 164 9.83 -13.12 10.02
CA ILE A 164 10.59 -13.07 8.76
C ILE A 164 12.10 -13.08 9.07
N ASP A 165 12.91 -13.41 8.08
CA ASP A 165 14.36 -13.57 8.25
C ASP A 165 15.07 -12.21 8.30
N MET A 166 14.73 -11.30 7.39
CA MET A 166 15.44 -10.02 7.24
C MET A 166 14.50 -8.85 6.95
N VAL A 167 14.90 -7.67 7.41
CA VAL A 167 14.36 -6.37 7.00
C VAL A 167 15.50 -5.53 6.47
N LEU A 168 15.43 -5.12 5.21
CA LEU A 168 16.39 -4.23 4.57
C LEU A 168 15.96 -2.78 4.77
N ASP A 169 16.75 -1.99 5.51
CA ASP A 169 16.47 -0.57 5.72
C ASP A 169 17.13 0.27 4.62
N GLY A 170 16.32 0.74 3.69
CA GLY A 170 16.71 1.68 2.62
C GLY A 170 16.11 3.07 2.80
N GLY A 171 15.69 3.42 4.02
CA GLY A 171 15.03 4.70 4.33
C GLY A 171 13.51 4.67 4.14
N ALA A 172 12.89 5.84 4.28
CA ALA A 172 11.45 6.01 4.13
C ALA A 172 10.99 5.92 2.67
N CYS A 173 9.78 5.40 2.45
CA CYS A 173 9.18 5.34 1.12
C CYS A 173 8.77 6.72 0.62
N GLN A 174 8.89 6.96 -0.69
CA GLN A 174 8.63 8.27 -1.30
C GLN A 174 7.14 8.60 -1.37
N PHE A 175 6.31 7.67 -1.84
CA PHE A 175 4.88 7.92 -2.07
C PHE A 175 4.00 7.60 -0.86
N GLY A 176 4.43 6.69 0.01
CA GLY A 176 3.70 6.31 1.21
C GLY A 176 2.40 5.53 1.00
N LEU A 177 1.91 5.42 -0.23
CA LEU A 177 0.72 4.63 -0.62
C LEU A 177 1.12 3.51 -1.57
N GLU A 178 0.38 2.41 -1.56
CA GLU A 178 0.60 1.30 -2.48
C GLU A 178 0.36 1.72 -3.93
N SER A 179 1.01 0.98 -4.86
CA SER A 179 0.89 1.18 -6.31
C SER A 179 -0.56 1.20 -6.81
N THR A 180 -0.82 2.00 -7.82
CA THR A 180 -2.03 1.88 -8.63
C THR A 180 -2.10 0.49 -9.26
N ILE A 181 -3.25 -0.18 -9.20
CA ILE A 181 -3.46 -1.47 -9.87
C ILE A 181 -4.42 -1.27 -11.02
N VAL A 182 -3.99 -1.67 -12.23
CA VAL A 182 -4.77 -1.57 -13.46
C VAL A 182 -4.97 -2.96 -14.05
N ASP A 183 -6.22 -3.34 -14.27
CA ASP A 183 -6.58 -4.53 -15.03
C ASP A 183 -6.41 -4.25 -16.54
N CYS A 184 -5.50 -5.00 -17.17
CA CYS A 184 -5.19 -4.91 -18.58
C CYS A 184 -5.70 -6.12 -19.38
N THR A 185 -6.59 -6.92 -18.81
CA THR A 185 -7.19 -8.11 -19.47
C THR A 185 -8.52 -7.81 -20.15
N GLU A 186 -9.09 -6.63 -19.91
CA GLU A 186 -10.35 -6.15 -20.47
C GLU A 186 -10.12 -5.24 -21.71
N ASP A 187 -11.18 -4.78 -22.35
CA ASP A 187 -11.09 -3.91 -23.56
C ASP A 187 -10.54 -2.50 -23.27
N VAL A 188 -10.73 -2.03 -22.02
CA VAL A 188 -10.26 -0.72 -21.54
C VAL A 188 -9.58 -0.88 -20.18
N PRO A 189 -8.62 -0.01 -19.83
CA PRO A 189 -7.98 -0.08 -18.52
C PRO A 189 -8.99 0.16 -17.40
N ILE A 190 -8.97 -0.73 -16.39
CA ILE A 190 -9.82 -0.62 -15.20
C ILE A 190 -8.92 -0.49 -13.97
N ILE A 191 -9.05 0.63 -13.26
CA ILE A 191 -8.35 0.82 -11.98
C ILE A 191 -9.04 -0.04 -10.92
N LEU A 192 -8.30 -1.01 -10.38
CA LEU A 192 -8.75 -1.88 -9.28
C LEU A 192 -8.29 -1.37 -7.91
N ARG A 193 -7.26 -0.54 -7.87
CA ARG A 193 -6.79 0.15 -6.68
C ARG A 193 -6.18 1.49 -7.08
N PRO A 194 -6.67 2.63 -6.57
CA PRO A 194 -6.05 3.93 -6.83
C PRO A 194 -4.73 4.06 -6.07
N GLY A 195 -3.77 4.77 -6.65
CA GLY A 195 -2.44 5.05 -6.13
C GLY A 195 -1.84 6.30 -6.76
N ALA A 196 -0.51 6.40 -6.76
CA ALA A 196 0.19 7.58 -7.27
C ALA A 196 0.03 7.81 -8.79
N ILE A 197 -0.15 6.74 -9.59
CA ILE A 197 -0.57 6.89 -10.99
C ILE A 197 -2.08 7.06 -10.99
N THR A 198 -2.53 8.27 -11.33
CA THR A 198 -3.92 8.65 -11.22
C THR A 198 -4.73 8.27 -12.47
N LYS A 199 -6.06 8.35 -12.35
CA LYS A 199 -6.97 8.14 -13.50
C LYS A 199 -6.68 9.15 -14.60
N GLU A 200 -6.48 10.40 -14.26
CA GLU A 200 -6.20 11.50 -15.18
C GLU A 200 -4.90 11.23 -15.98
N MET A 201 -3.84 10.74 -15.33
CA MET A 201 -2.59 10.35 -15.99
C MET A 201 -2.79 9.21 -16.99
N LEU A 202 -3.64 8.24 -16.66
CA LEU A 202 -3.99 7.16 -17.59
C LEU A 202 -4.87 7.65 -18.75
N GLU A 203 -5.74 8.63 -18.52
CA GLU A 203 -6.59 9.25 -19.55
C GLU A 203 -5.80 10.08 -20.57
N GLU A 204 -4.55 10.48 -20.25
CA GLU A 204 -3.63 11.06 -21.24
C GLU A 204 -3.21 10.04 -22.34
N ILE A 205 -3.29 8.74 -22.01
CA ILE A 205 -2.85 7.64 -22.91
C ILE A 205 -4.04 6.90 -23.51
N PHE A 206 -5.17 6.83 -22.78
CA PHE A 206 -6.36 6.08 -23.18
C PHE A 206 -7.60 6.98 -23.18
N PRO A 207 -8.45 6.91 -24.20
CA PRO A 207 -9.65 7.75 -24.28
C PRO A 207 -10.69 7.41 -23.20
N VAL A 208 -10.63 6.22 -22.62
CA VAL A 208 -11.54 5.76 -21.57
C VAL A 208 -10.75 4.97 -20.54
N VAL A 209 -10.86 5.36 -19.27
CA VAL A 209 -10.33 4.64 -18.11
C VAL A 209 -11.47 4.44 -17.11
N LYS A 210 -11.70 3.22 -16.71
CA LYS A 210 -12.75 2.88 -15.71
C LYS A 210 -12.15 2.74 -14.32
N ILE A 211 -12.99 2.97 -13.31
CA ILE A 211 -12.70 2.63 -11.91
C ILE A 211 -13.61 1.47 -11.53
N ASP A 212 -13.06 0.43 -10.88
CA ASP A 212 -13.83 -0.71 -10.44
C ASP A 212 -14.86 -0.31 -9.37
N LYS A 213 -16.07 -0.84 -9.47
CA LYS A 213 -17.19 -0.53 -8.56
C LYS A 213 -16.91 -0.91 -7.10
N ALA A 214 -16.03 -1.87 -6.87
CA ALA A 214 -15.63 -2.27 -5.51
C ALA A 214 -14.81 -1.18 -4.78
N ILE A 215 -14.24 -0.22 -5.50
CA ILE A 215 -13.55 0.93 -4.90
C ILE A 215 -14.55 1.86 -4.22
N VAL A 216 -15.75 1.97 -4.77
CA VAL A 216 -16.84 2.84 -4.29
C VAL A 216 -17.88 2.10 -3.42
N GLY A 217 -17.57 0.94 -2.84
CA GLY A 217 -18.40 0.31 -1.79
C GLY A 217 -19.35 -0.79 -2.23
N ALA A 218 -19.25 -1.34 -3.43
CA ALA A 218 -20.09 -2.48 -3.85
C ALA A 218 -19.50 -3.82 -3.39
N ASN A 219 -20.35 -4.77 -2.97
CA ASN A 219 -19.97 -6.17 -2.69
C ASN A 219 -19.59 -6.87 -4.01
N VAL A 220 -18.31 -6.93 -4.33
CA VAL A 220 -17.76 -7.55 -5.54
C VAL A 220 -16.66 -8.54 -5.18
N VAL A 221 -16.50 -9.62 -5.97
CA VAL A 221 -15.39 -10.56 -5.83
C VAL A 221 -14.08 -9.82 -6.13
N PRO A 222 -13.11 -9.78 -5.21
CA PRO A 222 -11.88 -9.03 -5.40
C PRO A 222 -10.97 -9.66 -6.44
N LYS A 223 -10.53 -8.84 -7.42
CA LYS A 223 -9.58 -9.23 -8.46
C LYS A 223 -8.13 -8.87 -8.09
N ALA A 224 -7.92 -8.11 -7.01
CA ALA A 224 -6.61 -7.56 -6.64
C ALA A 224 -6.44 -7.43 -5.12
N PRO A 225 -5.17 -7.30 -4.63
CA PRO A 225 -4.89 -7.03 -3.22
C PRO A 225 -5.57 -5.75 -2.72
N GLY A 226 -6.09 -5.80 -1.48
CA GLY A 226 -6.66 -4.62 -0.82
C GLY A 226 -8.13 -4.32 -1.12
N MET A 227 -8.85 -5.23 -1.81
CA MET A 227 -10.26 -4.99 -2.18
C MET A 227 -11.28 -5.63 -1.20
N LYS A 228 -10.95 -6.72 -0.49
CA LYS A 228 -11.93 -7.59 0.18
C LYS A 228 -12.06 -7.42 1.70
N TYR A 229 -10.95 -7.19 2.39
CA TYR A 229 -10.88 -7.27 3.85
C TYR A 229 -10.75 -5.88 4.51
N LYS A 230 -11.01 -5.80 5.83
CA LYS A 230 -10.66 -4.61 6.62
C LYS A 230 -9.16 -4.36 6.45
N HIS A 231 -8.81 -3.19 5.96
CA HIS A 231 -7.44 -2.79 5.65
C HIS A 231 -7.11 -1.46 6.30
N TYR A 232 -5.82 -1.26 6.59
CA TYR A 232 -5.27 0.02 7.03
C TYR A 232 -5.79 0.52 8.38
N ALA A 233 -6.51 -0.33 9.13
CA ALA A 233 -7.13 0.10 10.37
C ALA A 233 -6.09 0.31 11.48
N PRO A 234 -6.11 1.47 12.16
CA PRO A 234 -5.42 1.66 13.43
C PRO A 234 -6.01 0.74 14.50
N LYS A 235 -5.35 0.64 15.66
CA LYS A 235 -5.90 -0.13 16.80
C LYS A 235 -7.12 0.54 17.42
N VAL A 236 -7.22 1.85 17.30
CA VAL A 236 -8.27 2.70 17.87
C VAL A 236 -9.33 2.96 16.80
N ASP A 237 -10.58 3.02 17.20
CA ASP A 237 -11.69 3.36 16.30
C ASP A 237 -11.49 4.76 15.69
N MET A 238 -11.84 4.89 14.42
CA MET A 238 -11.66 6.13 13.67
C MET A 238 -12.97 6.56 13.00
N ILE A 239 -13.22 7.86 13.03
CA ILE A 239 -14.30 8.53 12.28
C ILE A 239 -13.64 9.42 11.24
N LEU A 240 -14.04 9.26 9.98
CA LEU A 240 -13.62 10.11 8.88
C LEU A 240 -14.59 11.28 8.74
N ILE A 241 -14.07 12.51 8.70
CA ILE A 241 -14.87 13.73 8.52
C ILE A 241 -14.61 14.26 7.14
N GLU A 242 -15.67 14.40 6.34
CA GLU A 242 -15.63 14.75 4.92
C GLU A 242 -16.55 15.93 4.65
N GLY A 243 -16.22 16.72 3.64
CA GLY A 243 -17.09 17.80 3.17
C GLY A 243 -16.33 19.10 2.92
N ASP A 244 -16.94 20.22 3.28
CA ASP A 244 -16.46 21.57 2.98
C ASP A 244 -15.22 21.92 3.81
N ASN A 245 -14.11 22.20 3.14
CA ASN A 245 -12.86 22.59 3.80
C ASN A 245 -12.98 23.87 4.64
N GLU A 246 -13.84 24.82 4.24
CA GLU A 246 -14.05 26.07 4.99
C GLU A 246 -14.72 25.83 6.35
N LYS A 247 -15.51 24.75 6.47
CA LYS A 247 -16.19 24.34 7.70
C LYS A 247 -15.44 23.30 8.51
N MET A 248 -14.37 22.74 7.95
CA MET A 248 -13.69 21.57 8.49
C MET A 248 -13.21 21.77 9.92
N SER A 249 -12.48 22.84 10.21
CA SER A 249 -11.98 23.15 11.56
C SER A 249 -13.10 23.32 12.58
N SER A 250 -14.14 24.08 12.24
CA SER A 250 -15.28 24.32 13.15
C SER A 250 -16.05 23.03 13.45
N SER A 251 -16.28 22.21 12.43
CA SER A 251 -17.00 20.95 12.57
C SER A 251 -16.20 19.91 13.36
N ILE A 252 -14.90 19.79 13.09
CA ILE A 252 -14.01 18.92 13.88
C ILE A 252 -13.99 19.37 15.35
N LYS A 253 -13.93 20.68 15.61
CA LYS A 253 -13.97 21.25 16.96
C LYS A 253 -15.26 20.88 17.71
N GLU A 254 -16.42 20.98 17.06
CA GLU A 254 -17.70 20.60 17.65
C GLU A 254 -17.75 19.11 17.98
N ILE A 255 -17.28 18.25 17.06
CA ILE A 255 -17.25 16.80 17.25
C ILE A 255 -16.23 16.42 18.34
N LEU A 256 -15.07 17.07 18.38
CA LEU A 256 -14.06 16.91 19.42
C LEU A 256 -14.66 17.19 20.80
N HIS A 257 -15.26 18.38 21.01
CA HIS A 257 -15.89 18.74 22.28
C HIS A 257 -17.01 17.79 22.69
N LYS A 258 -17.79 17.27 21.73
CA LYS A 258 -18.81 16.26 22.02
C LYS A 258 -18.19 15.01 22.65
N TYR A 259 -17.14 14.45 22.04
CA TYR A 259 -16.50 13.23 22.56
C TYR A 259 -15.73 13.46 23.86
N GLU A 260 -15.10 14.64 24.03
CA GLU A 260 -14.44 15.01 25.29
C GLU A 260 -15.46 15.16 26.44
N ASN A 261 -16.64 15.74 26.18
CA ASN A 261 -17.73 15.84 27.15
C ASN A 261 -18.31 14.46 27.52
N GLU A 262 -18.19 13.47 26.63
CA GLU A 262 -18.52 12.07 26.90
C GLU A 262 -17.40 11.34 27.69
N GLY A 263 -16.31 12.04 28.04
CA GLY A 263 -15.16 11.51 28.78
C GLY A 263 -14.16 10.73 27.93
N LYS A 264 -14.22 10.83 26.60
CA LYS A 264 -13.30 10.13 25.68
C LYS A 264 -12.03 10.96 25.44
N LYS A 265 -10.90 10.28 25.35
CA LYS A 265 -9.63 10.83 24.89
C LYS A 265 -9.58 10.78 23.38
N VAL A 266 -9.54 11.94 22.73
CA VAL A 266 -9.62 12.06 21.27
C VAL A 266 -8.23 12.27 20.66
N GLY A 267 -7.94 11.55 19.56
CA GLY A 267 -6.81 11.82 18.67
C GLY A 267 -7.29 12.54 17.41
N LEU A 268 -6.50 13.48 16.92
CA LEU A 268 -6.77 14.18 15.67
C LEU A 268 -5.75 13.79 14.59
N LEU A 269 -6.23 13.29 13.44
CA LEU A 269 -5.46 13.03 12.23
C LEU A 269 -5.92 14.03 11.17
N VAL A 270 -5.24 15.16 11.07
CA VAL A 270 -5.75 16.33 10.36
C VAL A 270 -4.66 17.04 9.56
N SER A 271 -5.06 18.02 8.75
CA SER A 271 -4.11 18.87 8.02
C SER A 271 -3.40 19.87 8.94
N ASP A 272 -2.32 20.47 8.41
CA ASP A 272 -1.57 21.55 9.11
C ASP A 272 -2.48 22.71 9.49
N GLU A 273 -3.41 23.07 8.61
CA GLU A 273 -4.34 24.18 8.82
C GLU A 273 -5.23 23.91 10.04
N VAL A 274 -5.84 22.73 10.11
CA VAL A 274 -6.72 22.34 11.21
C VAL A 274 -5.93 22.10 12.49
N ALA A 275 -4.75 21.50 12.40
CA ALA A 275 -3.88 21.25 13.55
C ALA A 275 -3.46 22.56 14.24
N ASN A 276 -3.06 23.56 13.45
CA ASN A 276 -2.66 24.87 13.97
C ASN A 276 -3.83 25.64 14.59
N GLU A 277 -5.03 25.54 14.02
CA GLU A 277 -6.22 26.22 14.56
C GLU A 277 -6.71 25.59 15.85
N LEU A 278 -6.76 24.26 15.94
CA LEU A 278 -7.30 23.55 17.10
C LEU A 278 -6.29 23.41 18.24
N ASN A 279 -4.99 23.33 17.93
CA ASN A 279 -3.88 23.18 18.89
C ASN A 279 -4.13 22.10 19.95
N HIS A 280 -4.63 20.93 19.53
CA HIS A 280 -4.98 19.84 20.43
C HIS A 280 -3.76 18.93 20.70
N GLN A 281 -3.58 18.47 21.94
CA GLN A 281 -2.38 17.75 22.40
C GLN A 281 -2.15 16.40 21.69
N ASN A 282 -3.21 15.68 21.31
CA ASN A 282 -3.14 14.38 20.66
C ASN A 282 -3.38 14.53 19.15
N THR A 283 -2.59 15.37 18.49
CA THR A 283 -2.72 15.64 17.05
C THR A 283 -1.54 15.06 16.28
N PHE A 284 -1.83 14.41 15.17
CA PHE A 284 -0.88 14.13 14.08
C PHE A 284 -1.29 14.97 12.87
N SER A 285 -0.40 15.86 12.44
CA SER A 285 -0.59 16.60 11.20
C SER A 285 0.07 15.86 10.04
N TYR A 286 -0.70 15.59 8.98
CA TYR A 286 -0.22 14.89 7.79
C TYR A 286 0.22 15.84 6.67
N GLY A 287 0.34 17.16 6.94
CA GLY A 287 0.71 18.18 5.96
C GLY A 287 -0.48 19.02 5.51
N SER A 288 -0.21 19.99 4.61
CA SER A 288 -1.21 20.91 4.09
C SER A 288 -2.18 20.25 3.10
N GLN A 289 -3.45 20.67 3.10
CA GLN A 289 -4.46 20.26 2.10
C GLN A 289 -4.09 20.67 0.67
N GLU A 290 -3.19 21.62 0.50
CA GLU A 290 -2.65 22.01 -0.81
C GLU A 290 -1.56 21.06 -1.32
N ASN A 291 -1.00 20.21 -0.44
CA ASN A 291 0.07 19.25 -0.77
C ASN A 291 -0.38 17.80 -0.59
N LEU A 292 -1.21 17.30 -1.50
CA LEU A 292 -1.71 15.92 -1.46
C LEU A 292 -0.62 14.86 -1.51
N ALA A 293 0.54 15.14 -2.11
CA ALA A 293 1.67 14.21 -2.14
C ALA A 293 2.27 14.01 -0.73
N GLN A 294 2.35 15.07 0.07
CA GLN A 294 2.77 14.99 1.46
C GLN A 294 1.74 14.21 2.29
N ILE A 295 0.44 14.52 2.15
CA ILE A 295 -0.62 13.77 2.83
C ILE A 295 -0.51 12.27 2.51
N ALA A 296 -0.31 11.92 1.24
CA ALA A 296 -0.15 10.53 0.81
C ALA A 296 1.04 9.85 1.49
N SER A 297 2.19 10.54 1.64
CA SER A 297 3.38 9.98 2.29
C SER A 297 3.23 9.80 3.80
N GLU A 298 2.43 10.62 4.46
CA GLU A 298 2.31 10.67 5.92
C GLU A 298 1.10 9.90 6.47
N ILE A 299 0.11 9.56 5.64
CA ILE A 299 -1.17 9.02 6.13
C ILE A 299 -1.02 7.73 6.94
N TYR A 300 -0.13 6.82 6.53
CA TYR A 300 0.08 5.56 7.26
C TYR A 300 0.88 5.74 8.54
N GLU A 301 1.83 6.65 8.56
CA GLU A 301 2.54 7.02 9.78
C GLU A 301 1.57 7.65 10.78
N GLY A 302 0.69 8.54 10.32
CA GLY A 302 -0.37 9.14 11.12
C GLY A 302 -1.34 8.11 11.72
N LEU A 303 -1.77 7.11 10.92
CA LEU A 303 -2.62 6.03 11.41
C LEU A 303 -1.90 5.14 12.45
N ARG A 304 -0.59 4.94 12.30
CA ARG A 304 0.24 4.18 13.25
C ARG A 304 0.58 4.97 14.52
N TYR A 305 0.66 6.30 14.42
CA TYR A 305 1.00 7.18 15.53
C TYR A 305 0.09 6.96 16.74
N PHE A 306 -1.20 6.75 16.52
CA PHE A 306 -2.17 6.56 17.59
C PHE A 306 -2.14 5.17 18.23
N ASP A 307 -1.44 4.20 17.64
CA ASP A 307 -1.31 2.85 18.21
C ASP A 307 -0.62 2.82 19.60
N ASP A 308 0.24 3.81 19.85
CA ASP A 308 1.03 3.93 21.08
C ASP A 308 0.58 5.15 21.93
N LYS A 309 -0.57 5.74 21.59
CA LYS A 309 -1.16 6.86 22.34
C LYS A 309 -2.34 6.41 23.17
N ASP A 310 -2.54 7.10 24.27
CA ASP A 310 -3.69 6.90 25.16
C ASP A 310 -4.89 7.71 24.62
N VAL A 311 -5.51 7.20 23.56
CA VAL A 311 -6.71 7.77 22.93
C VAL A 311 -7.77 6.69 22.70
N ASP A 312 -9.04 7.07 22.82
CA ASP A 312 -10.18 6.17 22.68
C ASP A 312 -10.80 6.22 21.29
N ILE A 313 -10.60 7.32 20.57
CA ILE A 313 -11.16 7.55 19.24
C ILE A 313 -10.29 8.51 18.43
N ILE A 314 -10.21 8.29 17.11
CA ILE A 314 -9.51 9.17 16.18
C ILE A 314 -10.54 9.91 15.33
N LEU A 315 -10.45 11.23 15.24
CA LEU A 315 -11.14 12.05 14.24
C LEU A 315 -10.16 12.34 13.12
N ALA A 316 -10.46 11.83 11.93
CA ALA A 316 -9.61 11.98 10.75
C ALA A 316 -10.26 12.93 9.74
N GLN A 317 -9.52 13.92 9.28
CA GLN A 317 -9.97 14.81 8.21
C GLN A 317 -9.76 14.12 6.85
N GLY A 318 -10.79 14.14 6.00
CA GLY A 318 -10.70 13.76 4.59
C GLY A 318 -10.06 14.83 3.73
N THR A 319 -9.91 14.52 2.45
CA THR A 319 -9.40 15.44 1.42
C THR A 319 -10.24 15.31 0.14
N THR A 320 -9.80 15.92 -0.97
CA THR A 320 -10.46 15.77 -2.28
C THR A 320 -10.39 14.31 -2.76
N ASP A 321 -11.36 13.91 -3.57
CA ASP A 321 -11.42 12.62 -4.27
C ASP A 321 -10.81 12.65 -5.70
N LYS A 322 -10.11 13.74 -6.05
CA LYS A 322 -9.48 13.93 -7.36
C LYS A 322 -7.98 13.64 -7.33
N GLY A 323 -7.45 13.16 -8.46
CA GLY A 323 -6.02 12.86 -8.57
C GLY A 323 -5.58 11.82 -7.51
N ILE A 324 -4.45 12.08 -6.85
CA ILE A 324 -3.95 11.23 -5.76
C ILE A 324 -4.87 11.24 -4.53
N GLY A 325 -5.72 12.27 -4.38
CA GLY A 325 -6.72 12.35 -3.32
C GLY A 325 -7.67 11.16 -3.32
N LEU A 326 -8.04 10.62 -4.49
CA LEU A 326 -8.83 9.39 -4.60
C LEU A 326 -8.16 8.21 -3.87
N ALA A 327 -6.83 8.10 -3.97
CA ALA A 327 -6.08 7.05 -3.28
C ALA A 327 -6.08 7.28 -1.76
N ILE A 328 -5.86 8.52 -1.32
CA ILE A 328 -5.88 8.90 0.10
C ILE A 328 -7.25 8.57 0.70
N MET A 329 -8.33 9.04 0.07
CA MET A 329 -9.69 8.80 0.52
C MET A 329 -10.06 7.31 0.57
N ASN A 330 -9.65 6.54 -0.44
CA ASN A 330 -9.82 5.08 -0.42
C ASN A 330 -9.16 4.41 0.80
N ARG A 331 -7.98 4.89 1.25
CA ARG A 331 -7.30 4.39 2.45
C ARG A 331 -7.99 4.82 3.74
N LEU A 332 -8.40 6.08 3.82
CA LEU A 332 -9.11 6.62 4.98
C LEU A 332 -10.48 5.96 5.18
N HIS A 333 -11.28 5.76 4.13
CA HIS A 333 -12.55 5.02 4.20
C HIS A 333 -12.35 3.60 4.72
N LYS A 334 -11.34 2.88 4.23
CA LYS A 334 -11.04 1.52 4.70
C LYS A 334 -10.50 1.50 6.13
N ALA A 335 -9.69 2.48 6.52
CA ALA A 335 -9.16 2.61 7.87
C ALA A 335 -10.27 2.90 8.89
N SER A 336 -11.25 3.75 8.53
CA SER A 336 -12.42 4.05 9.37
C SER A 336 -13.49 2.94 9.36
N GLY A 337 -13.34 1.92 8.50
CA GLY A 337 -14.39 0.93 8.28
C GLY A 337 -15.66 1.55 7.67
N PHE A 338 -15.50 2.60 6.86
CA PHE A 338 -16.57 3.41 6.25
C PHE A 338 -17.43 4.16 7.27
N ASN A 339 -16.90 4.40 8.47
CA ASN A 339 -17.53 5.27 9.48
C ASN A 339 -17.18 6.74 9.17
N SER A 340 -18.09 7.45 8.50
CA SER A 340 -17.88 8.82 8.03
C SER A 340 -18.97 9.77 8.47
N ILE A 341 -18.59 11.03 8.70
CA ILE A 341 -19.50 12.18 8.94
C ILE A 341 -19.28 13.17 7.79
N PHE A 342 -20.35 13.53 7.09
CA PHE A 342 -20.35 14.55 6.06
C PHE A 342 -20.82 15.89 6.64
N ILE A 343 -20.07 16.98 6.38
CA ILE A 343 -20.27 18.33 6.89
C ILE A 343 -20.50 19.35 5.79
#